data_8aad37ae9e7932fd68261f1b032fa0f3
#
_entry.id   8aad37ae9e7932fd68261f1b032fa0f3
#
_cell.length_a   1.000
_cell.length_b   1.000
_cell.length_c   1.000
_cell.angle_alpha   90.00
_cell.angle_beta   90.00
_cell.angle_gamma   90.00
#
_symmetry.space_group_name_H-M   'P 1'
#
loop_
_entity.id
_entity.type
_entity.pdbx_description
1 polymer ?
#
loop_
_entity_poly.entity_id
_entity_poly.type
_entity_poly.pdbx_seq_one_letter_code
_entity_poly.pdbx_strand_id
1 'polypeptide(L)'
;TFFGNFISGQWVPSDSGATLENRNPANTGDLVGLFADSTASDAERAIAAAKHAYQSWRLVPAPKRAEVLFRAAQIIEKRKEEFARDMTREMGKVLDETRGDVQEAIDMTYFLAAEGRRQHGQTAPSELRDKFAMSIRQPLGVCSMITPWNFPMAIPSWKIIPALVCGNTVVLKPSELTPLSSVHFVKVLEEAGVPPGVVNLVVGGPAVGELLTTHPDVSVVSFTGSTAVGKLVNQNAAPHFKKVHLEMGGKNAIMIMDDANLELALEGCVWGGFGKIGRAHV
;
A
#
# COMPACT_ATOMS: atom_id res chain seq x y z
N THR A 1 -7.25 19.55 -11.91
CA THR A 1 -6.00 18.80 -12.19
C THR A 1 -6.34 17.37 -12.59
N PHE A 2 -5.63 16.82 -13.58
CA PHE A 2 -5.72 15.42 -13.99
C PHE A 2 -4.51 14.64 -13.44
N PHE A 3 -4.78 13.43 -12.97
CA PHE A 3 -3.80 12.47 -12.47
C PHE A 3 -3.92 11.15 -13.23
N GLY A 4 -2.87 10.78 -13.93
CA GLY A 4 -2.79 9.52 -14.69
C GLY A 4 -2.41 8.32 -13.82
N ASN A 5 -2.37 7.15 -14.44
CA ASN A 5 -1.69 5.97 -13.92
C ASN A 5 -0.17 6.22 -13.93
N PHE A 6 0.55 5.57 -13.01
CA PHE A 6 2.02 5.55 -13.03
C PHE A 6 2.49 4.17 -13.48
N ILE A 7 3.00 4.08 -14.70
CA ILE A 7 3.41 2.80 -15.30
C ILE A 7 4.81 2.97 -15.90
N SER A 8 5.73 2.11 -15.50
CA SER A 8 7.11 2.11 -16.01
C SER A 8 7.84 3.46 -15.86
N GLY A 9 7.55 4.19 -14.76
CA GLY A 9 8.16 5.51 -14.50
C GLY A 9 7.51 6.67 -15.27
N GLN A 10 6.31 6.49 -15.83
CA GLN A 10 5.60 7.49 -16.62
C GLN A 10 4.17 7.68 -16.10
N TRP A 11 3.74 8.93 -15.98
CA TRP A 11 2.35 9.28 -15.71
C TRP A 11 1.56 9.30 -17.01
N VAL A 12 0.65 8.34 -17.17
CA VAL A 12 -0.09 8.09 -18.42
C VAL A 12 -1.61 8.07 -18.17
N PRO A 13 -2.44 8.50 -19.13
CA PRO A 13 -3.89 8.32 -19.04
C PRO A 13 -4.25 6.82 -19.06
N SER A 14 -5.52 6.51 -18.73
CA SER A 14 -6.11 5.21 -19.02
C SER A 14 -6.18 4.96 -20.52
N ASP A 15 -6.02 3.72 -20.95
CA ASP A 15 -6.16 3.31 -22.36
C ASP A 15 -7.53 3.63 -22.94
N SER A 16 -8.57 3.65 -22.11
CA SER A 16 -9.93 4.06 -22.50
C SER A 16 -10.12 5.57 -22.62
N GLY A 17 -9.20 6.37 -22.05
CA GLY A 17 -9.37 7.80 -21.86
C GLY A 17 -10.39 8.18 -20.80
N ALA A 18 -11.02 7.21 -20.12
CA ALA A 18 -12.02 7.46 -19.08
C ALA A 18 -11.36 8.02 -17.80
N THR A 19 -12.14 8.81 -17.06
CA THR A 19 -11.70 9.43 -15.81
C THR A 19 -12.72 9.26 -14.70
N LEU A 20 -12.22 9.20 -13.46
CA LEU A 20 -12.98 9.25 -12.22
C LEU A 20 -12.86 10.65 -11.61
N GLU A 21 -13.95 11.20 -11.13
CA GLU A 21 -13.94 12.41 -10.33
C GLU A 21 -13.73 12.06 -8.85
N ASN A 22 -12.76 12.70 -8.22
CA ASN A 22 -12.64 12.70 -6.77
C ASN A 22 -13.11 14.06 -6.25
N ARG A 23 -14.09 14.06 -5.35
CA ARG A 23 -14.71 15.26 -4.77
C ARG A 23 -14.61 15.24 -3.26
N ASN A 24 -14.43 16.41 -2.69
CA ASN A 24 -14.41 16.60 -1.24
C ASN A 24 -15.79 16.20 -0.65
N PRO A 25 -15.86 15.19 0.23
CA PRO A 25 -17.15 14.73 0.77
C PRO A 25 -17.81 15.76 1.69
N ALA A 26 -17.05 16.69 2.27
CA ALA A 26 -17.59 17.79 3.08
C ALA A 26 -18.10 18.97 2.22
N ASN A 27 -17.69 19.04 0.96
CA ASN A 27 -18.13 20.03 -0.02
C ASN A 27 -18.10 19.44 -1.41
N THR A 28 -19.18 18.83 -1.85
CA THR A 28 -19.28 18.13 -3.15
C THR A 28 -19.10 19.04 -4.38
N GLY A 29 -19.18 20.36 -4.22
CA GLY A 29 -18.82 21.34 -5.24
C GLY A 29 -17.29 21.48 -5.45
N ASP A 30 -16.48 21.03 -4.49
CA ASP A 30 -15.04 21.08 -4.54
C ASP A 30 -14.46 19.82 -5.24
N LEU A 31 -14.07 19.98 -6.50
CA LEU A 31 -13.39 18.93 -7.27
C LEU A 31 -11.93 18.85 -6.86
N VAL A 32 -11.52 17.77 -6.18
CA VAL A 32 -10.15 17.49 -5.79
C VAL A 32 -9.29 17.20 -7.02
N GLY A 33 -9.78 16.33 -7.92
CA GLY A 33 -9.10 16.04 -9.18
C GLY A 33 -9.86 15.04 -10.05
N LEU A 34 -9.35 14.88 -11.27
CA LEU A 34 -9.73 13.82 -12.21
C LEU A 34 -8.63 12.78 -12.22
N PHE A 35 -8.99 11.52 -12.09
CA PHE A 35 -8.06 10.40 -12.06
C PHE A 35 -8.34 9.46 -13.23
N ALA A 36 -7.29 8.80 -13.75
CA ALA A 36 -7.48 7.79 -14.76
C ALA A 36 -8.42 6.68 -14.23
N ASP A 37 -9.44 6.30 -15.03
CA ASP A 37 -10.26 5.12 -14.76
C ASP A 37 -9.69 3.95 -15.57
N SER A 38 -8.88 3.15 -14.90
CA SER A 38 -8.09 2.09 -15.52
C SER A 38 -8.94 0.93 -15.97
N THR A 39 -8.53 0.35 -17.08
CA THR A 39 -9.04 -0.90 -17.63
C THR A 39 -8.14 -2.09 -17.27
N ALA A 40 -8.56 -3.29 -17.64
CA ALA A 40 -7.72 -4.48 -17.55
C ALA A 40 -6.40 -4.30 -18.33
N SER A 41 -6.42 -3.65 -19.49
CA SER A 41 -5.22 -3.38 -20.31
C SER A 41 -4.19 -2.54 -19.57
N ASP A 42 -4.63 -1.51 -18.82
CA ASP A 42 -3.73 -0.70 -17.99
C ASP A 42 -3.05 -1.53 -16.91
N ALA A 43 -3.81 -2.41 -16.26
CA ALA A 43 -3.29 -3.31 -15.24
C ALA A 43 -2.31 -4.34 -15.82
N GLU A 44 -2.59 -4.90 -16.99
CA GLU A 44 -1.66 -5.78 -17.73
C GLU A 44 -0.33 -5.08 -18.00
N ARG A 45 -0.37 -3.84 -18.50
CA ARG A 45 0.85 -3.04 -18.73
C ARG A 45 1.62 -2.78 -17.46
N ALA A 46 0.93 -2.49 -16.35
CA ALA A 46 1.55 -2.27 -15.05
C ALA A 46 2.23 -3.54 -14.51
N ILE A 47 1.58 -4.72 -14.66
CA ILE A 47 2.15 -6.01 -14.28
C ILE A 47 3.38 -6.34 -15.15
N ALA A 48 3.29 -6.13 -16.44
CA ALA A 48 4.41 -6.35 -17.37
C ALA A 48 5.61 -5.46 -17.03
N ALA A 49 5.37 -4.17 -16.73
CA ALA A 49 6.40 -3.23 -16.28
C ALA A 49 7.05 -3.69 -14.96
N ALA A 50 6.24 -4.12 -13.99
CA ALA A 50 6.72 -4.65 -12.71
C ALA A 50 7.56 -5.92 -12.89
N LYS A 51 7.11 -6.85 -13.75
CA LYS A 51 7.84 -8.09 -14.08
C LYS A 51 9.18 -7.80 -14.74
N HIS A 52 9.22 -6.84 -15.65
CA HIS A 52 10.46 -6.43 -16.30
C HIS A 52 11.44 -5.82 -15.29
N ALA A 53 10.99 -4.85 -14.48
CA ALA A 53 11.81 -4.17 -13.50
C ALA A 53 12.32 -5.12 -12.38
N TYR A 54 11.57 -6.16 -12.06
CA TYR A 54 11.96 -7.17 -11.08
C TYR A 54 13.31 -7.81 -11.41
N GLN A 55 13.65 -8.01 -12.68
CA GLN A 55 14.90 -8.68 -13.09
C GLN A 55 16.15 -7.93 -12.60
N SER A 56 16.11 -6.62 -12.57
CA SER A 56 17.21 -5.78 -12.09
C SER A 56 17.07 -5.43 -10.60
N TRP A 57 15.85 -5.07 -10.15
CA TRP A 57 15.63 -4.63 -8.77
C TRP A 57 15.97 -5.71 -7.73
N ARG A 58 15.64 -6.97 -7.98
CA ARG A 58 15.95 -8.08 -7.09
C ARG A 58 17.45 -8.26 -6.85
N LEU A 59 18.29 -7.81 -7.77
CA LEU A 59 19.77 -7.92 -7.70
C LEU A 59 20.40 -6.73 -6.99
N VAL A 60 19.67 -5.62 -6.79
CA VAL A 60 20.17 -4.49 -6.00
C VAL A 60 20.34 -4.94 -4.54
N PRO A 61 21.51 -4.75 -3.92
CA PRO A 61 21.71 -5.14 -2.52
C PRO A 61 20.66 -4.51 -1.59
N ALA A 62 20.14 -5.27 -0.62
CA ALA A 62 19.08 -4.80 0.28
C ALA A 62 19.43 -3.49 1.01
N PRO A 63 20.67 -3.25 1.49
CA PRO A 63 21.06 -1.94 2.03
C PRO A 63 20.91 -0.79 1.04
N LYS A 64 21.16 -1.02 -0.25
CA LYS A 64 21.00 0.02 -1.29
C LYS A 64 19.55 0.31 -1.59
N ARG A 65 18.68 -0.71 -1.58
CA ARG A 65 17.23 -0.50 -1.64
C ARG A 65 16.74 0.33 -0.44
N ALA A 66 17.25 0.02 0.76
CA ALA A 66 16.93 0.75 1.99
C ALA A 66 17.30 2.24 1.91
N GLU A 67 18.44 2.61 1.32
CA GLU A 67 18.86 4.01 1.16
C GLU A 67 17.83 4.84 0.36
N VAL A 68 17.21 4.24 -0.66
CA VAL A 68 16.11 4.87 -1.42
C VAL A 68 14.88 5.10 -0.52
N LEU A 69 14.52 4.10 0.28
CA LEU A 69 13.36 4.17 1.16
C LEU A 69 13.57 5.14 2.33
N PHE A 70 14.77 5.28 2.85
CA PHE A 70 15.08 6.34 3.82
C PHE A 70 14.90 7.74 3.24
N ARG A 71 15.28 7.97 1.97
CA ARG A 71 15.00 9.25 1.29
C ARG A 71 13.50 9.48 1.15
N ALA A 72 12.72 8.43 0.82
CA ALA A 72 11.27 8.54 0.75
C ALA A 72 10.67 8.98 2.09
N ALA A 73 11.08 8.39 3.22
CA ALA A 73 10.64 8.81 4.55
C ALA A 73 10.92 10.29 4.82
N GLN A 74 12.13 10.75 4.50
CA GLN A 74 12.52 12.16 4.67
C GLN A 74 11.67 13.12 3.81
N ILE A 75 11.29 12.72 2.59
CA ILE A 75 10.42 13.51 1.73
C ILE A 75 9.00 13.59 2.31
N ILE A 76 8.44 12.46 2.77
CA ILE A 76 7.12 12.45 3.42
C ILE A 76 7.13 13.35 4.65
N GLU A 77 8.16 13.24 5.50
CA GLU A 77 8.30 14.04 6.71
C GLU A 77 8.30 15.56 6.41
N LYS A 78 9.06 16.01 5.41
CA LYS A 78 9.11 17.41 4.97
C LYS A 78 7.78 17.91 4.42
N ARG A 79 6.97 17.06 3.82
CA ARG A 79 5.69 17.39 3.18
C ARG A 79 4.47 16.92 3.99
N LYS A 80 4.66 16.54 5.26
CA LYS A 80 3.62 15.98 6.12
C LYS A 80 2.34 16.82 6.14
N GLU A 81 2.47 18.11 6.38
CA GLU A 81 1.31 19.00 6.50
C GLU A 81 0.56 19.17 5.17
N GLU A 82 1.26 19.20 4.04
CA GLU A 82 0.66 19.23 2.71
C GLU A 82 -0.18 17.96 2.48
N PHE A 83 0.40 16.79 2.69
CA PHE A 83 -0.28 15.51 2.49
C PHE A 83 -1.47 15.33 3.43
N ALA A 84 -1.35 15.76 4.69
CA ALA A 84 -2.44 15.70 5.65
C ALA A 84 -3.63 16.56 5.24
N ARG A 85 -3.40 17.78 4.74
CA ARG A 85 -4.46 18.69 4.26
C ARG A 85 -5.14 18.16 3.00
N ASP A 86 -4.37 17.65 2.04
CA ASP A 86 -4.90 17.06 0.82
C ASP A 86 -5.73 15.82 1.15
N MET A 87 -5.29 14.98 2.09
CA MET A 87 -6.02 13.82 2.56
C MET A 87 -7.33 14.22 3.25
N THR A 88 -7.33 15.24 4.11
CA THR A 88 -8.57 15.77 4.72
C THR A 88 -9.55 16.23 3.66
N ARG A 89 -9.08 16.94 2.64
CA ARG A 89 -9.90 17.41 1.53
C ARG A 89 -10.44 16.25 0.69
N GLU A 90 -9.63 15.21 0.45
CA GLU A 90 -9.99 14.06 -0.37
C GLU A 90 -11.05 13.17 0.29
N MET A 91 -10.95 12.93 1.60
CA MET A 91 -11.74 11.90 2.28
C MET A 91 -12.61 12.38 3.43
N GLY A 92 -12.51 13.65 3.84
CA GLY A 92 -13.31 14.25 4.92
C GLY A 92 -12.88 13.89 6.35
N LYS A 93 -11.78 13.19 6.53
CA LYS A 93 -11.20 12.89 7.85
C LYS A 93 -10.68 14.18 8.51
N VAL A 94 -10.84 14.32 9.82
CA VAL A 94 -10.34 15.52 10.53
C VAL A 94 -8.82 15.62 10.41
N LEU A 95 -8.30 16.85 10.38
CA LEU A 95 -6.88 17.12 10.07
C LEU A 95 -5.91 16.44 11.06
N ASP A 96 -6.25 16.33 12.33
CA ASP A 96 -5.39 15.68 13.31
C ASP A 96 -5.25 14.18 13.05
N GLU A 97 -6.32 13.51 12.58
CA GLU A 97 -6.24 12.11 12.17
C GLU A 97 -5.46 11.92 10.87
N THR A 98 -5.59 12.84 9.89
CA THR A 98 -4.79 12.75 8.65
C THR A 98 -3.33 13.04 8.90
N ARG A 99 -2.99 13.92 9.84
CA ARG A 99 -1.61 14.07 10.33
C ARG A 99 -1.08 12.79 10.98
N GLY A 100 -1.95 12.06 11.69
CA GLY A 100 -1.63 10.74 12.25
C GLY A 100 -1.39 9.70 11.17
N ASP A 101 -2.23 9.63 10.13
CA ASP A 101 -2.08 8.73 8.99
C ASP A 101 -0.73 8.96 8.28
N VAL A 102 -0.40 10.23 7.97
CA VAL A 102 0.89 10.56 7.36
C VAL A 102 2.05 10.24 8.30
N GLN A 103 1.89 10.45 9.62
CA GLN A 103 2.92 10.09 10.60
C GLN A 103 3.16 8.58 10.60
N GLU A 104 2.11 7.76 10.59
CA GLU A 104 2.24 6.31 10.49
C GLU A 104 2.99 5.90 9.21
N ALA A 105 2.72 6.57 8.09
CA ALA A 105 3.46 6.31 6.85
C ALA A 105 4.96 6.65 6.98
N ILE A 106 5.31 7.75 7.67
CA ILE A 106 6.70 8.14 7.95
C ILE A 106 7.37 7.07 8.83
N ASP A 107 6.77 6.76 9.98
CA ASP A 107 7.34 5.86 10.98
C ASP A 107 7.56 4.46 10.41
N MET A 108 6.56 3.93 9.69
CA MET A 108 6.66 2.61 9.05
C MET A 108 7.68 2.61 7.91
N THR A 109 7.81 3.71 7.17
CA THR A 109 8.82 3.78 6.11
C THR A 109 10.23 3.75 6.71
N TYR A 110 10.51 4.49 7.78
CA TYR A 110 11.79 4.41 8.49
C TYR A 110 12.03 3.02 9.08
N PHE A 111 11.05 2.48 9.79
CA PHE A 111 11.15 1.17 10.44
C PHE A 111 11.45 0.06 9.43
N LEU A 112 10.66 -0.02 8.35
CA LEU A 112 10.80 -1.08 7.35
C LEU A 112 12.02 -0.89 6.44
N ALA A 113 12.44 0.35 6.16
CA ALA A 113 13.68 0.60 5.44
C ALA A 113 14.90 0.04 6.21
N ALA A 114 14.88 0.12 7.56
CA ALA A 114 15.94 -0.43 8.38
C ALA A 114 16.12 -1.96 8.25
N GLU A 115 15.06 -2.68 7.82
CA GLU A 115 15.12 -4.12 7.54
C GLU A 115 16.07 -4.48 6.40
N GLY A 116 16.43 -3.53 5.54
CA GLY A 116 17.43 -3.77 4.49
C GLY A 116 18.79 -4.25 4.99
N ARG A 117 19.09 -4.04 6.27
CA ARG A 117 20.32 -4.56 6.92
C ARG A 117 20.06 -5.73 7.86
N ARG A 118 18.82 -6.20 8.00
CA ARG A 118 18.41 -7.26 8.92
C ARG A 118 17.74 -8.45 8.24
N GLN A 119 17.90 -8.60 6.92
CA GLN A 119 17.35 -9.73 6.17
C GLN A 119 18.23 -10.98 6.36
N HIS A 120 18.32 -11.47 7.61
CA HIS A 120 19.12 -12.60 7.98
C HIS A 120 18.51 -13.92 7.48
N GLY A 121 19.35 -14.86 7.10
CA GLY A 121 19.05 -16.27 7.02
C GLY A 121 19.50 -16.99 8.28
N GLN A 122 19.37 -18.31 8.25
CA GLN A 122 19.83 -19.19 9.33
C GLN A 122 20.87 -20.16 8.77
N THR A 123 21.81 -20.56 9.60
CA THR A 123 22.73 -21.65 9.32
C THR A 123 22.45 -22.80 10.28
N ALA A 124 22.57 -24.04 9.80
CA ALA A 124 22.40 -25.24 10.61
C ALA A 124 23.50 -26.26 10.30
N PRO A 125 23.95 -27.07 11.29
CA PRO A 125 24.81 -28.18 11.01
C PRO A 125 24.10 -29.23 10.16
N SER A 126 24.83 -29.91 9.31
CA SER A 126 24.35 -31.05 8.52
C SER A 126 24.74 -32.36 9.19
N GLU A 127 23.90 -33.38 9.11
CA GLU A 127 24.25 -34.75 9.48
C GLU A 127 25.26 -35.39 8.49
N LEU A 128 25.32 -34.83 7.28
CA LEU A 128 26.24 -35.32 6.26
C LEU A 128 27.58 -34.64 6.38
N ARG A 129 28.63 -35.45 6.30
CA ARG A 129 30.00 -34.98 6.28
C ARG A 129 30.23 -34.05 5.09
N ASP A 130 31.03 -32.98 5.31
CA ASP A 130 31.39 -32.00 4.27
C ASP A 130 30.19 -31.26 3.63
N LYS A 131 29.09 -31.15 4.37
CA LYS A 131 27.86 -30.38 3.99
C LYS A 131 27.68 -29.20 4.92
N PHE A 132 27.21 -28.10 4.30
CA PHE A 132 26.80 -26.89 4.98
C PHE A 132 25.34 -26.57 4.61
N ALA A 133 24.50 -26.28 5.61
CA ALA A 133 23.11 -25.94 5.42
C ALA A 133 22.84 -24.49 5.81
N MET A 134 22.20 -23.73 4.94
CA MET A 134 21.76 -22.36 5.22
C MET A 134 20.45 -22.04 4.53
N SER A 135 19.70 -21.10 5.09
CA SER A 135 18.57 -20.44 4.43
C SER A 135 18.96 -19.03 3.99
N ILE A 136 18.43 -18.60 2.85
CA ILE A 136 18.62 -17.26 2.31
C ILE A 136 17.24 -16.69 1.98
N ARG A 137 16.96 -15.43 2.40
CA ARG A 137 15.73 -14.74 2.02
C ARG A 137 15.83 -14.26 0.59
N GLN A 138 14.79 -14.53 -0.21
CA GLN A 138 14.70 -14.09 -1.60
C GLN A 138 13.37 -13.41 -1.88
N PRO A 139 13.34 -12.42 -2.80
CA PRO A 139 12.10 -11.81 -3.25
C PRO A 139 11.23 -12.82 -4.01
N LEU A 140 9.92 -12.62 -3.94
CA LEU A 140 8.92 -13.51 -4.56
C LEU A 140 8.57 -13.12 -5.99
N GLY A 141 8.67 -11.83 -6.34
CA GLY A 141 8.31 -11.34 -7.67
C GLY A 141 7.45 -10.08 -7.65
N VAL A 142 6.43 -10.05 -8.51
CA VAL A 142 5.47 -8.95 -8.56
C VAL A 142 4.45 -9.09 -7.44
N CYS A 143 4.25 -8.00 -6.70
CA CYS A 143 3.27 -7.90 -5.62
C CYS A 143 2.12 -6.98 -6.03
N SER A 144 0.90 -7.47 -5.99
CA SER A 144 -0.32 -6.68 -6.10
C SER A 144 -0.70 -6.14 -4.73
N MET A 145 -0.89 -4.82 -4.61
CA MET A 145 -1.29 -4.13 -3.39
C MET A 145 -2.64 -3.46 -3.63
N ILE A 146 -3.68 -3.97 -2.97
CA ILE A 146 -5.05 -3.44 -3.06
C ILE A 146 -5.40 -2.82 -1.71
N THR A 147 -5.64 -1.51 -1.70
CA THR A 147 -5.77 -0.73 -0.46
C THR A 147 -7.10 -0.01 -0.36
N PRO A 148 -7.66 0.13 0.85
CA PRO A 148 -8.92 0.80 1.11
C PRO A 148 -8.75 2.33 1.16
N TRP A 149 -9.87 3.01 1.41
CA TRP A 149 -9.97 4.46 1.45
C TRP A 149 -9.65 5.09 2.82
N ASN A 150 -9.69 4.32 3.92
CA ASN A 150 -9.69 4.89 5.28
C ASN A 150 -8.31 5.28 5.84
N PHE A 151 -7.21 4.71 5.30
CA PHE A 151 -5.82 5.06 5.59
C PHE A 151 -5.03 5.08 4.28
N PRO A 152 -5.26 6.10 3.43
CA PRO A 152 -4.86 6.04 2.01
C PRO A 152 -3.37 6.30 1.77
N MET A 153 -2.60 6.68 2.80
CA MET A 153 -1.14 6.77 2.74
C MET A 153 -0.45 5.74 3.64
N ALA A 154 -0.95 5.55 4.87
CA ALA A 154 -0.36 4.60 5.80
C ALA A 154 -0.45 3.15 5.28
N ILE A 155 -1.64 2.67 4.87
CA ILE A 155 -1.78 1.28 4.42
C ILE A 155 -0.94 0.99 3.16
N PRO A 156 -0.90 1.83 2.11
CA PRO A 156 0.08 1.66 1.04
C PRO A 156 1.52 1.57 1.54
N SER A 157 1.95 2.41 2.47
CA SER A 157 3.31 2.37 3.01
C SER A 157 3.63 1.05 3.70
N TRP A 158 2.70 0.51 4.51
CA TRP A 158 2.87 -0.78 5.21
C TRP A 158 3.03 -1.97 4.28
N LYS A 159 2.52 -1.87 3.05
CA LYS A 159 2.56 -2.94 2.05
C LYS A 159 3.71 -2.76 1.06
N ILE A 160 3.91 -1.55 0.56
CA ILE A 160 4.88 -1.26 -0.49
C ILE A 160 6.30 -1.27 0.04
N ILE A 161 6.57 -0.60 1.17
CA ILE A 161 7.93 -0.46 1.70
C ILE A 161 8.57 -1.81 2.01
N PRO A 162 7.91 -2.77 2.72
CA PRO A 162 8.50 -4.08 2.97
C PRO A 162 8.68 -4.90 1.68
N ALA A 163 7.76 -4.77 0.70
CA ALA A 163 7.93 -5.42 -0.59
C ALA A 163 9.18 -4.93 -1.31
N LEU A 164 9.39 -3.61 -1.36
CA LEU A 164 10.53 -3.00 -2.03
C LEU A 164 11.86 -3.32 -1.35
N VAL A 165 11.95 -3.22 -0.03
CA VAL A 165 13.19 -3.52 0.69
C VAL A 165 13.59 -4.98 0.55
N CYS A 166 12.61 -5.88 0.43
CA CYS A 166 12.83 -7.30 0.13
C CYS A 166 13.20 -7.59 -1.32
N GLY A 167 13.11 -6.61 -2.24
CA GLY A 167 13.49 -6.77 -3.64
C GLY A 167 12.35 -7.18 -4.58
N ASN A 168 11.11 -7.09 -4.12
CA ASN A 168 9.92 -7.28 -4.95
C ASN A 168 9.59 -6.00 -5.71
N THR A 169 8.77 -6.12 -6.75
CA THR A 169 8.16 -5.00 -7.46
C THR A 169 6.66 -4.96 -7.19
N VAL A 170 6.03 -3.81 -7.42
CA VAL A 170 4.67 -3.54 -6.93
C VAL A 170 3.78 -2.96 -8.02
N VAL A 171 2.53 -3.43 -8.04
CA VAL A 171 1.40 -2.76 -8.67
C VAL A 171 0.40 -2.38 -7.57
N LEU A 172 0.23 -1.09 -7.33
CA LEU A 172 -0.72 -0.54 -6.37
C LEU A 172 -2.05 -0.23 -7.05
N LYS A 173 -3.14 -0.75 -6.49
CA LYS A 173 -4.52 -0.33 -6.78
C LYS A 173 -5.12 0.25 -5.51
N PRO A 174 -5.19 1.58 -5.37
CA PRO A 174 -5.90 2.21 -4.26
C PRO A 174 -7.41 2.14 -4.44
N SER A 175 -8.14 2.52 -3.41
CA SER A 175 -9.57 2.81 -3.54
C SER A 175 -9.79 4.00 -4.47
N GLU A 176 -10.83 3.93 -5.28
CA GLU A 176 -11.27 5.00 -6.18
C GLU A 176 -11.77 6.24 -5.41
N LEU A 177 -12.08 6.07 -4.12
CA LEU A 177 -12.52 7.16 -3.25
C LEU A 177 -11.38 8.05 -2.73
N THR A 178 -10.14 7.52 -2.70
CA THR A 178 -8.99 8.24 -2.14
C THR A 178 -7.71 8.01 -2.97
N PRO A 179 -7.74 8.30 -4.27
CA PRO A 179 -6.59 8.06 -5.14
C PRO A 179 -5.45 9.08 -4.97
N LEU A 180 -5.76 10.34 -4.55
CA LEU A 180 -4.76 11.42 -4.47
C LEU A 180 -3.64 11.11 -3.47
N SER A 181 -3.99 10.61 -2.29
CA SER A 181 -3.01 10.23 -1.27
C SER A 181 -2.03 9.17 -1.78
N SER A 182 -2.53 8.20 -2.57
CA SER A 182 -1.69 7.18 -3.20
C SER A 182 -0.83 7.76 -4.34
N VAL A 183 -1.35 8.72 -5.11
CA VAL A 183 -0.56 9.48 -6.11
C VAL A 183 0.57 10.22 -5.43
N HIS A 184 0.32 10.91 -4.31
CA HIS A 184 1.37 11.56 -3.53
C HIS A 184 2.44 10.58 -3.06
N PHE A 185 2.03 9.43 -2.54
CA PHE A 185 2.98 8.41 -2.07
C PHE A 185 3.85 7.87 -3.21
N VAL A 186 3.28 7.59 -4.38
CA VAL A 186 4.05 7.14 -5.56
C VAL A 186 4.99 8.22 -6.07
N LYS A 187 4.57 9.49 -6.10
CA LYS A 187 5.46 10.63 -6.44
C LYS A 187 6.64 10.76 -5.48
N VAL A 188 6.42 10.52 -4.19
CA VAL A 188 7.51 10.47 -3.21
C VAL A 188 8.50 9.36 -3.52
N LEU A 189 8.03 8.16 -3.88
CA LEU A 189 8.91 7.04 -4.24
C LEU A 189 9.70 7.33 -5.54
N GLU A 190 9.05 7.96 -6.52
CA GLU A 190 9.71 8.44 -7.75
C GLU A 190 10.80 9.46 -7.42
N GLU A 191 10.49 10.51 -6.64
CA GLU A 191 11.44 11.55 -6.20
C GLU A 191 12.60 10.97 -5.37
N ALA A 192 12.33 9.95 -4.54
CA ALA A 192 13.34 9.25 -3.76
C ALA A 192 14.30 8.42 -4.61
N GLY A 193 13.99 8.20 -5.89
CA GLY A 193 14.83 7.47 -6.85
C GLY A 193 14.51 5.98 -6.93
N VAL A 194 13.28 5.57 -6.69
CA VAL A 194 12.81 4.22 -7.04
C VAL A 194 12.85 4.06 -8.56
N PRO A 195 13.51 3.04 -9.10
CA PRO A 195 13.66 2.90 -10.57
C PRO A 195 12.31 2.70 -11.28
N PRO A 196 12.22 3.14 -12.57
CA PRO A 196 11.03 2.91 -13.40
C PRO A 196 10.53 1.46 -13.37
N GLY A 197 9.22 1.26 -13.23
CA GLY A 197 8.57 -0.05 -13.21
C GLY A 197 8.67 -0.81 -11.89
N VAL A 198 9.53 -0.43 -10.95
CA VAL A 198 9.60 -1.06 -9.61
C VAL A 198 8.33 -0.82 -8.81
N VAL A 199 7.75 0.37 -8.93
CA VAL A 199 6.42 0.71 -8.43
C VAL A 199 5.56 1.18 -9.58
N ASN A 200 4.32 0.67 -9.64
CA ASN A 200 3.32 1.08 -10.61
C ASN A 200 2.01 1.37 -9.85
N LEU A 201 1.22 2.32 -10.35
CA LEU A 201 -0.08 2.72 -9.80
C LEU A 201 -1.13 2.64 -10.89
N VAL A 202 -2.23 1.94 -10.63
CA VAL A 202 -3.41 1.92 -11.48
C VAL A 202 -4.65 2.22 -10.62
N VAL A 203 -5.37 3.29 -10.99
CA VAL A 203 -6.62 3.66 -10.32
C VAL A 203 -7.76 3.10 -11.16
N GLY A 204 -8.63 2.28 -10.56
CA GLY A 204 -9.73 1.66 -11.30
C GLY A 204 -10.57 0.73 -10.45
N GLY A 205 -11.68 0.28 -11.00
CA GLY A 205 -12.73 -0.48 -10.36
C GLY A 205 -12.42 -1.96 -10.09
N PRO A 206 -13.46 -2.75 -9.80
CA PRO A 206 -13.32 -4.16 -9.44
C PRO A 206 -12.62 -5.03 -10.49
N ALA A 207 -12.83 -4.75 -11.80
CA ALA A 207 -12.20 -5.51 -12.88
C ALA A 207 -10.67 -5.45 -12.84
N VAL A 208 -10.11 -4.27 -12.52
CA VAL A 208 -8.66 -4.10 -12.29
C VAL A 208 -8.20 -4.93 -11.09
N GLY A 209 -8.97 -4.89 -9.99
CA GLY A 209 -8.68 -5.69 -8.79
C GLY A 209 -8.71 -7.19 -9.07
N GLU A 210 -9.68 -7.67 -9.82
CA GLU A 210 -9.79 -9.08 -10.21
C GLU A 210 -8.59 -9.54 -11.01
N LEU A 211 -8.20 -8.78 -12.04
CA LEU A 211 -7.02 -9.10 -12.83
C LEU A 211 -5.76 -9.16 -11.97
N LEU A 212 -5.55 -8.21 -11.08
CA LEU A 212 -4.40 -8.20 -10.16
C LEU A 212 -4.36 -9.42 -9.22
N THR A 213 -5.50 -10.06 -8.95
CA THR A 213 -5.58 -11.26 -8.10
C THR A 213 -5.42 -12.55 -8.88
N THR A 214 -5.79 -12.57 -10.17
CA THR A 214 -5.77 -13.78 -11.01
C THR A 214 -4.55 -13.90 -11.90
N HIS A 215 -3.90 -12.77 -12.27
CA HIS A 215 -2.82 -12.74 -13.27
C HIS A 215 -1.63 -13.64 -12.90
N PRO A 216 -1.15 -14.54 -13.79
CA PRO A 216 -0.12 -15.53 -13.46
C PRO A 216 1.23 -14.95 -13.04
N ASP A 217 1.58 -13.75 -13.51
CA ASP A 217 2.85 -13.07 -13.18
C ASP A 217 2.83 -12.38 -11.82
N VAL A 218 1.69 -12.31 -11.14
CA VAL A 218 1.58 -11.80 -9.78
C VAL A 218 1.83 -12.93 -8.79
N SER A 219 2.86 -12.80 -7.98
CA SER A 219 3.26 -13.82 -6.99
C SER A 219 2.64 -13.61 -5.62
N VAL A 220 2.37 -12.35 -5.27
CA VAL A 220 1.84 -11.95 -3.95
C VAL A 220 0.64 -11.03 -4.14
N VAL A 221 -0.41 -11.27 -3.38
CA VAL A 221 -1.56 -10.36 -3.26
C VAL A 221 -1.67 -9.89 -1.81
N SER A 222 -1.54 -8.59 -1.59
CA SER A 222 -1.77 -7.98 -0.29
C SER A 222 -2.98 -7.06 -0.37
N PHE A 223 -4.03 -7.45 0.33
CA PHE A 223 -5.33 -6.80 0.33
C PHE A 223 -5.66 -6.26 1.72
N THR A 224 -6.24 -5.07 1.77
CA THR A 224 -6.94 -4.56 2.95
C THR A 224 -8.30 -4.03 2.50
N GLY A 225 -9.38 -4.48 3.16
CA GLY A 225 -10.75 -4.08 2.81
C GLY A 225 -11.82 -4.93 3.50
N SER A 226 -12.98 -5.08 2.86
CA SER A 226 -14.08 -5.85 3.43
C SER A 226 -13.82 -7.36 3.43
N THR A 227 -14.39 -8.07 4.40
CA THR A 227 -14.32 -9.53 4.48
C THR A 227 -14.90 -10.21 3.24
N ALA A 228 -15.97 -9.65 2.66
CA ALA A 228 -16.57 -10.19 1.45
C ALA A 228 -15.60 -10.17 0.26
N VAL A 229 -14.94 -9.03 0.02
CA VAL A 229 -13.95 -8.89 -1.05
C VAL A 229 -12.70 -9.72 -0.74
N GLY A 230 -12.24 -9.78 0.53
CA GLY A 230 -11.11 -10.60 0.93
C GLY A 230 -11.31 -12.10 0.62
N LYS A 231 -12.55 -12.61 0.78
CA LYS A 231 -12.90 -13.98 0.36
C LYS A 231 -12.72 -14.18 -1.14
N LEU A 232 -13.19 -13.23 -1.97
CA LEU A 232 -13.01 -13.29 -3.43
C LEU A 232 -11.53 -13.24 -3.82
N VAL A 233 -10.76 -12.34 -3.21
CA VAL A 233 -9.31 -12.24 -3.43
C VAL A 233 -8.63 -13.59 -3.15
N ASN A 234 -8.97 -14.23 -2.04
CA ASN A 234 -8.39 -15.55 -1.69
C ASN A 234 -8.79 -16.63 -2.68
N GLN A 235 -10.07 -16.67 -3.09
CA GLN A 235 -10.57 -17.60 -4.07
C GLN A 235 -9.87 -17.45 -5.42
N ASN A 236 -9.70 -16.21 -5.89
CA ASN A 236 -9.02 -15.91 -7.15
C ASN A 236 -7.52 -16.25 -7.13
N ALA A 237 -6.86 -16.07 -6.00
CA ALA A 237 -5.43 -16.29 -5.85
C ALA A 237 -5.06 -17.79 -5.67
N ALA A 238 -5.93 -18.57 -5.03
CA ALA A 238 -5.66 -19.95 -4.65
C ALA A 238 -5.30 -20.89 -5.83
N PRO A 239 -5.98 -20.85 -7.00
CA PRO A 239 -5.64 -21.70 -8.15
C PRO A 239 -4.22 -21.48 -8.68
N HIS A 240 -3.62 -20.32 -8.38
CA HIS A 240 -2.29 -19.95 -8.84
C HIS A 240 -1.21 -20.07 -7.75
N PHE A 241 -1.53 -20.65 -6.59
CA PHE A 241 -0.63 -20.80 -5.44
C PHE A 241 0.02 -19.48 -4.99
N LYS A 242 -0.66 -18.34 -5.16
CA LYS A 242 -0.15 -17.03 -4.76
C LYS A 242 -0.04 -16.93 -3.24
N LYS A 243 0.93 -16.16 -2.77
CA LYS A 243 0.95 -15.73 -1.37
C LYS A 243 -0.10 -14.64 -1.17
N VAL A 244 -0.98 -14.83 -0.19
CA VAL A 244 -2.08 -13.90 0.08
C VAL A 244 -1.97 -13.38 1.50
N HIS A 245 -2.05 -12.05 1.65
CA HIS A 245 -2.14 -11.36 2.94
C HIS A 245 -3.44 -10.56 2.95
N LEU A 246 -4.34 -10.89 3.86
CA LEU A 246 -5.67 -10.30 3.97
C LEU A 246 -5.79 -9.58 5.32
N GLU A 247 -5.97 -8.26 5.25
CA GLU A 247 -6.36 -7.44 6.39
C GLU A 247 -7.82 -7.01 6.19
N MET A 248 -8.70 -7.40 7.10
CA MET A 248 -10.14 -7.24 6.93
C MET A 248 -10.78 -6.61 8.16
N GLY A 249 -12.07 -6.32 8.07
CA GLY A 249 -12.84 -5.80 9.18
C GLY A 249 -12.92 -6.76 10.37
N GLY A 250 -13.24 -6.22 11.51
CA GLY A 250 -13.40 -6.95 12.76
C GLY A 250 -14.42 -6.28 13.68
N LYS A 251 -14.68 -6.91 14.81
CA LYS A 251 -15.58 -6.44 15.88
C LYS A 251 -14.81 -6.40 17.20
N ASN A 252 -13.93 -5.40 17.35
CA ASN A 252 -13.22 -5.19 18.59
C ASN A 252 -14.19 -4.72 19.68
N ALA A 253 -14.07 -5.29 20.86
CA ALA A 253 -14.86 -4.90 22.02
C ALA A 253 -14.01 -4.10 23.03
N ILE A 254 -14.61 -3.09 23.62
CA ILE A 254 -14.07 -2.40 24.80
C ILE A 254 -14.89 -2.88 26.00
N MET A 255 -14.24 -3.48 26.98
CA MET A 255 -14.86 -3.90 28.24
C MET A 255 -14.49 -2.91 29.32
N ILE A 256 -15.51 -2.29 29.93
CA ILE A 256 -15.34 -1.36 31.05
C ILE A 256 -15.82 -2.10 32.33
N MET A 257 -14.88 -2.35 33.23
CA MET A 257 -15.16 -3.01 34.50
C MET A 257 -15.75 -2.00 35.49
N ASP A 258 -16.40 -2.49 36.55
CA ASP A 258 -17.08 -1.67 37.55
C ASP A 258 -16.13 -0.82 38.42
N ASP A 259 -14.88 -1.20 38.50
CA ASP A 259 -13.79 -0.47 39.18
C ASP A 259 -12.95 0.41 38.24
N ALA A 260 -13.34 0.58 36.95
CA ALA A 260 -12.62 1.36 35.99
C ALA A 260 -12.64 2.87 36.31
N ASN A 261 -11.57 3.58 35.89
CA ASN A 261 -11.60 5.04 35.86
C ASN A 261 -12.52 5.48 34.69
N LEU A 262 -13.71 6.01 35.06
CA LEU A 262 -14.74 6.35 34.05
C LEU A 262 -14.34 7.47 33.10
N GLU A 263 -13.56 8.46 33.53
CA GLU A 263 -13.09 9.55 32.66
C GLU A 263 -12.18 8.99 31.57
N LEU A 264 -11.19 8.20 31.95
CA LEU A 264 -10.28 7.52 31.00
C LEU A 264 -11.03 6.53 30.11
N ALA A 265 -11.98 5.78 30.67
CA ALA A 265 -12.80 4.85 29.92
C ALA A 265 -13.66 5.55 28.86
N LEU A 266 -14.25 6.71 29.20
CA LEU A 266 -15.04 7.52 28.29
C LEU A 266 -14.18 8.06 27.12
N GLU A 267 -13.00 8.62 27.40
CA GLU A 267 -12.05 9.05 26.39
C GLU A 267 -11.67 7.90 25.47
N GLY A 268 -11.34 6.73 26.05
CA GLY A 268 -11.00 5.52 25.30
C GLY A 268 -12.13 5.03 24.40
N CYS A 269 -13.39 5.09 24.87
CA CYS A 269 -14.56 4.71 24.08
C CYS A 269 -14.81 5.70 22.92
N VAL A 270 -14.73 7.00 23.18
CA VAL A 270 -14.88 8.01 22.14
C VAL A 270 -13.79 7.86 21.07
N TRP A 271 -12.54 7.72 21.48
CA TRP A 271 -11.44 7.50 20.56
C TRP A 271 -11.59 6.18 19.79
N GLY A 272 -11.88 5.07 20.47
CA GLY A 272 -12.04 3.75 19.85
C GLY A 272 -13.25 3.65 18.93
N GLY A 273 -14.34 4.38 19.25
CA GLY A 273 -15.57 4.37 18.47
C GLY A 273 -15.57 5.36 17.28
N PHE A 274 -14.95 6.52 17.44
CA PHE A 274 -15.06 7.62 16.46
C PHE A 274 -13.72 8.12 15.94
N GLY A 275 -12.62 7.86 16.61
CA GLY A 275 -11.29 8.36 16.24
C GLY A 275 -10.60 7.60 15.12
N LYS A 276 -11.11 6.43 14.68
CA LYS A 276 -10.53 5.64 13.59
C LYS A 276 -11.61 5.23 12.59
N ILE A 277 -11.80 6.04 11.59
CA ILE A 277 -12.79 5.83 10.51
C ILE A 277 -12.63 4.45 9.86
N GLY A 278 -13.75 3.78 9.56
CA GLY A 278 -13.80 2.45 8.95
C GLY A 278 -13.67 1.29 9.93
N ARG A 279 -13.54 1.54 11.24
CA ARG A 279 -13.53 0.49 12.28
C ARG A 279 -14.78 0.44 13.14
N ALA A 280 -15.53 1.52 13.23
CA ALA A 280 -16.68 1.67 14.12
C ALA A 280 -18.04 1.63 13.40
N HIS A 281 -18.06 1.68 12.09
CA HIS A 281 -19.29 1.78 11.34
C HIS A 281 -19.73 0.40 10.83
N VAL A 282 -20.63 -0.19 11.59
CA VAL A 282 -21.39 -1.37 11.15
C VAL A 282 -22.83 -1.19 11.58
#